data_31c8e0bb088cc84564e1b263df77a6f4
#
_entry.id   31c8e0bb088cc84564e1b263df77a6f4
#
_cell.length_a   1.000
_cell.length_b   1.000
_cell.length_c   1.000
_cell.angle_alpha   90.00
_cell.angle_beta   90.00
_cell.angle_gamma   90.00
#
_symmetry.space_group_name_H-M   'P 1'
#
loop_
_entity.id
_entity.type
_entity.pdbx_description
1 polymer ?
#
loop_
_entity_poly.entity_id
_entity_poly.type
_entity_poly.pdbx_seq_one_letter_code
_entity_poly.pdbx_strand_id
1 'polypeptide(L)'
;MALSGPALQIYSAEIGVGHFSDFSVTPTCGLATSTSFVGQLDQPRYFIHPGSRQARIVWFTTGYLEYILPNFIPDHSVIEELTVSFEISSEAPKFCDIWPSDITFSLNGVILGTWTSPGDYGDRRGKYNPSWWFPFLNQYGLLKKLTITPEGTFLDAEKLSDVSTGQLALTDQSVMKLRFSVLPGAEHPGGCTLFGAGFGDYNQHIRITIGYRPENI
;
A
#
# COMPACT_ATOMS: atom_id res chain seq x y z
N MET A 1 11.31 -41.49 9.36
CA MET A 1 10.74 -40.40 10.19
C MET A 1 11.11 -39.11 9.51
N ALA A 2 10.18 -38.44 8.85
CA ALA A 2 10.41 -37.10 8.35
C ALA A 2 10.44 -36.17 9.57
N LEU A 3 11.59 -35.56 9.85
CA LEU A 3 11.68 -34.48 10.81
C LEU A 3 10.82 -33.35 10.23
N SER A 4 9.64 -33.14 10.79
CA SER A 4 8.86 -31.92 10.46
C SER A 4 9.70 -30.73 10.86
N GLY A 5 10.08 -29.90 9.88
CA GLY A 5 10.77 -28.64 10.15
C GLY A 5 9.97 -27.75 11.12
N PRO A 6 10.59 -26.69 11.67
CA PRO A 6 9.91 -25.79 12.59
C PRO A 6 8.61 -25.26 11.98
N ALA A 7 7.56 -25.16 12.83
CA ALA A 7 6.25 -24.67 12.39
C ALA A 7 6.35 -23.22 11.86
N LEU A 8 5.56 -22.88 10.84
CA LEU A 8 5.43 -21.53 10.34
C LEU A 8 4.90 -20.63 11.45
N GLN A 9 5.58 -19.54 11.71
CA GLN A 9 5.20 -18.52 12.67
C GLN A 9 4.74 -17.24 11.93
N ILE A 10 3.93 -16.43 12.59
CA ILE A 10 3.33 -15.24 12.01
C ILE A 10 3.70 -14.02 12.85
N TYR A 11 4.24 -13.00 12.19
CA TYR A 11 4.38 -11.63 12.72
C TYR A 11 3.41 -10.72 11.99
N SER A 12 2.76 -9.79 12.71
CA SER A 12 1.84 -8.82 12.12
C SER A 12 2.08 -7.42 12.66
N ALA A 13 1.96 -6.42 11.78
CA ALA A 13 2.08 -5.01 12.11
C ALA A 13 1.16 -4.17 11.21
N GLU A 14 0.97 -2.91 11.58
CA GLU A 14 0.30 -1.90 10.75
C GLU A 14 1.14 -0.63 10.67
N ILE A 15 1.13 0.05 9.51
CA ILE A 15 1.70 1.38 9.33
C ILE A 15 0.67 2.33 8.72
N GLY A 16 0.60 3.55 9.23
CA GLY A 16 -0.29 4.58 8.72
C GLY A 16 0.05 4.96 7.28
N VAL A 17 -0.98 5.25 6.46
CA VAL A 17 -0.78 5.71 5.08
C VAL A 17 0.02 7.02 4.96
N GLY A 18 0.10 7.79 6.04
CA GLY A 18 0.96 8.98 6.14
C GLY A 18 2.41 8.69 6.55
N HIS A 19 2.78 7.43 6.83
CA HIS A 19 4.13 7.06 7.29
C HIS A 19 5.07 6.65 6.15
N PHE A 20 4.86 7.18 4.95
CA PHE A 20 5.80 6.98 3.85
C PHE A 20 7.18 7.52 4.24
N SER A 21 8.23 6.83 3.79
CA SER A 21 9.63 7.17 4.02
C SER A 21 10.22 8.02 2.89
N ASP A 22 9.66 7.88 1.70
CA ASP A 22 10.06 8.61 0.50
C ASP A 22 8.86 8.83 -0.41
N PHE A 23 8.89 9.87 -1.24
CA PHE A 23 7.82 10.18 -2.17
C PHE A 23 8.29 11.04 -3.34
N SER A 24 7.59 10.94 -4.44
CA SER A 24 7.60 11.90 -5.55
C SER A 24 6.21 11.90 -6.15
N VAL A 25 5.47 12.99 -6.02
CA VAL A 25 4.06 13.05 -6.41
C VAL A 25 3.76 14.27 -7.24
N THR A 26 2.80 14.14 -8.15
CA THR A 26 2.28 15.26 -8.94
C THR A 26 0.81 15.51 -8.61
N PRO A 27 0.32 16.74 -8.77
CA PRO A 27 -1.10 17.06 -8.68
C PRO A 27 -1.95 16.30 -9.73
N THR A 28 -3.21 15.96 -9.41
CA THR A 28 -3.89 16.22 -8.15
C THR A 28 -3.26 15.42 -7.03
N CYS A 29 -2.97 16.03 -5.89
CA CYS A 29 -2.38 15.31 -4.77
C CYS A 29 -2.74 15.97 -3.43
N GLY A 30 -2.74 15.17 -2.38
CA GLY A 30 -3.00 15.69 -1.04
C GLY A 30 -3.02 14.63 0.04
N LEU A 31 -3.26 15.11 1.25
CA LEU A 31 -3.33 14.29 2.46
C LEU A 31 -4.43 14.86 3.37
N ALA A 32 -5.12 13.99 4.07
CA ALA A 32 -6.07 14.41 5.10
C ALA A 32 -5.94 13.54 6.35
N THR A 33 -6.16 14.16 7.49
CA THR A 33 -6.31 13.52 8.80
C THR A 33 -7.80 13.23 9.06
N SER A 34 -8.13 12.68 10.21
CA SER A 34 -9.53 12.52 10.63
C SER A 34 -10.29 13.84 10.80
N THR A 35 -9.60 14.99 10.86
CA THR A 35 -10.20 16.29 11.21
C THR A 35 -9.99 17.39 10.17
N SER A 36 -9.01 17.29 9.29
CA SER A 36 -8.68 18.34 8.32
C SER A 36 -7.75 17.86 7.21
N PHE A 37 -7.67 18.64 6.14
CA PHE A 37 -6.57 18.49 5.17
C PHE A 37 -5.22 18.85 5.82
N VAL A 38 -4.14 18.23 5.34
CA VAL A 38 -2.77 18.61 5.69
C VAL A 38 -2.27 19.65 4.69
N GLY A 39 -2.25 20.89 5.13
CA GLY A 39 -1.83 22.02 4.28
C GLY A 39 -2.82 22.33 3.15
N GLN A 40 -2.29 22.60 1.96
CA GLN A 40 -3.08 22.93 0.77
C GLN A 40 -3.09 21.77 -0.21
N LEU A 41 -4.22 21.55 -0.87
CA LEU A 41 -4.37 20.57 -1.93
C LEU A 41 -3.48 20.92 -3.13
N ASP A 42 -3.09 19.91 -3.90
CA ASP A 42 -2.30 20.02 -5.11
C ASP A 42 -0.91 20.68 -4.94
N GLN A 43 -0.40 20.59 -3.72
CA GLN A 43 0.91 21.10 -3.35
C GLN A 43 1.80 19.99 -2.81
N PRO A 44 2.64 19.34 -3.63
CA PRO A 44 3.52 18.22 -3.23
C PRO A 44 4.39 18.50 -2.00
N ARG A 45 4.76 19.77 -1.77
CA ARG A 45 5.55 20.19 -0.60
C ARG A 45 4.93 19.84 0.75
N TYR A 46 3.60 19.65 0.83
CA TYR A 46 2.95 19.30 2.09
C TYR A 46 3.11 17.81 2.46
N PHE A 47 3.67 16.99 1.57
CA PHE A 47 4.02 15.63 1.91
C PHE A 47 5.18 15.54 2.92
N ILE A 48 6.05 16.58 3.02
CA ILE A 48 7.07 16.70 4.07
C ILE A 48 6.55 17.39 5.35
N HIS A 49 5.31 17.86 5.37
CA HIS A 49 4.75 18.52 6.55
C HIS A 49 4.68 17.53 7.73
N PRO A 50 5.04 17.93 8.97
CA PRO A 50 4.99 17.02 10.13
C PRO A 50 3.63 16.35 10.33
N GLY A 51 2.53 17.04 10.01
CA GLY A 51 1.17 16.48 10.05
C GLY A 51 0.89 15.37 9.05
N SER A 52 1.76 15.16 8.03
CA SER A 52 1.60 14.06 7.07
C SER A 52 1.58 12.69 7.77
N ARG A 53 2.33 12.54 8.88
CA ARG A 53 2.36 11.30 9.68
C ARG A 53 1.01 10.94 10.30
N GLN A 54 0.10 11.89 10.40
CA GLN A 54 -1.26 11.71 10.92
C GLN A 54 -2.29 11.51 9.81
N ALA A 55 -1.86 11.51 8.55
CA ALA A 55 -2.75 11.31 7.43
C ALA A 55 -3.44 9.94 7.50
N ARG A 56 -4.72 9.96 7.14
CA ARG A 56 -5.61 8.80 7.09
C ARG A 56 -6.06 8.49 5.67
N ILE A 57 -5.81 9.42 4.74
CA ILE A 57 -5.97 9.24 3.31
C ILE A 57 -4.87 10.04 2.62
N VAL A 58 -4.32 9.49 1.55
CA VAL A 58 -3.25 10.08 0.74
C VAL A 58 -3.53 9.78 -0.71
N TRP A 59 -3.41 10.78 -1.60
CA TRP A 59 -3.63 10.61 -3.02
C TRP A 59 -2.64 11.40 -3.88
N PHE A 60 -2.43 10.95 -5.11
CA PHE A 60 -1.58 11.60 -6.10
C PHE A 60 -1.90 11.12 -7.52
N THR A 61 -1.61 11.93 -8.55
CA THR A 61 -1.85 11.54 -9.95
C THR A 61 -0.72 10.67 -10.50
N THR A 62 0.53 11.11 -10.49
CA THR A 62 1.68 10.29 -10.91
C THR A 62 2.81 10.40 -9.91
N GLY A 63 3.72 9.43 -9.95
CA GLY A 63 4.84 9.34 -9.04
C GLY A 63 4.75 8.14 -8.11
N TYR A 64 5.15 8.30 -6.84
CA TYR A 64 5.16 7.19 -5.89
C TYR A 64 5.11 7.61 -4.44
N LEU A 65 4.68 6.67 -3.59
CA LEU A 65 4.89 6.65 -2.15
C LEU A 65 5.64 5.37 -1.78
N GLU A 66 6.69 5.49 -0.96
CA GLU A 66 7.48 4.37 -0.46
C GLU A 66 7.36 4.23 1.06
N TYR A 67 7.16 3.01 1.54
CA TYR A 67 6.97 2.68 2.95
C TYR A 67 8.02 1.69 3.40
N ILE A 68 8.66 1.94 4.56
CA ILE A 68 9.48 0.93 5.22
C ILE A 68 8.55 0.04 6.04
N LEU A 69 8.44 -1.23 5.64
CA LEU A 69 7.62 -2.21 6.34
C LEU A 69 8.30 -2.66 7.63
N PRO A 70 7.59 -2.70 8.77
CA PRO A 70 8.11 -3.25 10.02
C PRO A 70 8.51 -4.71 9.85
N ASN A 71 9.73 -5.04 10.23
CA ASN A 71 10.27 -6.41 10.23
C ASN A 71 10.96 -6.63 11.58
N PHE A 72 10.22 -7.15 12.55
CA PHE A 72 10.71 -7.44 13.89
C PHE A 72 10.53 -8.94 14.21
N ILE A 73 10.75 -9.80 13.19
CA ILE A 73 10.82 -11.24 13.41
C ILE A 73 12.11 -11.60 14.16
N PRO A 74 12.14 -12.73 14.88
CA PRO A 74 13.34 -13.15 15.62
C PRO A 74 14.55 -13.35 14.71
N ASP A 75 15.75 -13.12 15.26
CA ASP A 75 17.02 -13.37 14.58
C ASP A 75 17.09 -14.81 14.06
N HIS A 76 17.82 -15.02 12.98
CA HIS A 76 17.96 -16.32 12.31
C HIS A 76 16.62 -16.89 11.83
N SER A 77 15.77 -16.04 11.25
CA SER A 77 14.50 -16.46 10.65
C SER A 77 14.52 -16.26 9.13
N VAL A 78 13.91 -17.20 8.42
CA VAL A 78 13.67 -17.12 6.97
C VAL A 78 12.24 -16.68 6.72
N ILE A 79 12.05 -15.67 5.88
CA ILE A 79 10.74 -15.20 5.44
C ILE A 79 10.23 -16.13 4.34
N GLU A 80 9.13 -16.84 4.63
CA GLU A 80 8.45 -17.72 3.70
C GLU A 80 7.35 -16.98 2.92
N GLU A 81 6.65 -16.06 3.59
CA GLU A 81 5.56 -15.29 3.01
C GLU A 81 5.58 -13.85 3.53
N LEU A 82 5.40 -12.89 2.64
CA LEU A 82 5.11 -11.50 2.98
C LEU A 82 3.76 -11.13 2.40
N THR A 83 2.82 -10.76 3.24
CA THR A 83 1.51 -10.25 2.83
C THR A 83 1.33 -8.80 3.26
N VAL A 84 0.85 -7.95 2.35
CA VAL A 84 0.49 -6.56 2.63
C VAL A 84 -0.95 -6.33 2.18
N SER A 85 -1.80 -5.90 3.12
CA SER A 85 -3.21 -5.57 2.83
C SER A 85 -3.44 -4.07 2.99
N PHE A 86 -4.14 -3.48 2.03
CA PHE A 86 -4.41 -2.04 1.96
C PHE A 86 -5.70 -1.77 1.19
N GLU A 87 -6.37 -0.65 1.51
CA GLU A 87 -7.49 -0.15 0.70
C GLU A 87 -6.96 0.90 -0.28
N ILE A 88 -7.29 0.73 -1.58
CA ILE A 88 -6.70 1.50 -2.67
C ILE A 88 -7.72 1.75 -3.79
N SER A 89 -7.63 2.91 -4.42
CA SER A 89 -8.34 3.25 -5.66
C SER A 89 -7.46 4.04 -6.62
N SER A 90 -7.99 4.35 -7.80
CA SER A 90 -7.48 5.42 -8.67
C SER A 90 -7.66 6.78 -7.99
N GLU A 91 -7.23 7.85 -8.66
CA GLU A 91 -7.42 9.25 -8.26
C GLU A 91 -7.90 10.05 -9.47
N ALA A 92 -9.16 10.45 -9.46
CA ALA A 92 -9.77 11.28 -10.49
C ALA A 92 -10.06 12.70 -9.96
N PRO A 93 -10.12 13.72 -10.81
CA PRO A 93 -10.66 15.03 -10.42
C PRO A 93 -12.10 14.90 -9.91
N LYS A 94 -12.32 15.11 -8.61
CA LYS A 94 -13.52 14.77 -7.83
C LYS A 94 -13.60 13.26 -7.56
N PHE A 95 -14.37 12.52 -8.35
CA PHE A 95 -14.36 11.06 -8.44
C PHE A 95 -14.91 10.60 -9.80
N CYS A 96 -14.56 9.40 -10.22
CA CYS A 96 -15.07 8.76 -11.43
C CYS A 96 -14.97 7.24 -11.28
N ASP A 97 -16.11 6.55 -11.24
CA ASP A 97 -16.18 5.10 -11.01
C ASP A 97 -15.51 4.29 -12.13
N ILE A 98 -15.34 4.88 -13.32
CA ILE A 98 -14.60 4.30 -14.44
C ILE A 98 -13.42 5.24 -14.75
N TRP A 99 -12.31 5.01 -14.05
CA TRP A 99 -11.09 5.80 -14.16
C TRP A 99 -9.86 4.89 -13.96
N PRO A 100 -9.49 4.11 -14.99
CA PRO A 100 -8.44 3.11 -14.84
C PRO A 100 -7.10 3.74 -14.49
N SER A 101 -6.37 3.07 -13.60
CA SER A 101 -5.01 3.45 -13.23
C SER A 101 -4.10 2.26 -13.08
N ASP A 102 -2.96 2.28 -13.79
CA ASP A 102 -1.92 1.26 -13.70
C ASP A 102 -1.02 1.53 -12.49
N ILE A 103 -1.34 0.89 -11.38
CA ILE A 103 -0.61 1.01 -10.13
C ILE A 103 0.43 -0.12 -10.05
N THR A 104 1.70 0.27 -10.05
CA THR A 104 2.84 -0.65 -9.97
C THR A 104 3.32 -0.78 -8.52
N PHE A 105 3.48 -2.02 -8.08
CA PHE A 105 4.07 -2.38 -6.78
C PHE A 105 5.53 -2.76 -6.97
N SER A 106 6.40 -2.31 -6.09
CA SER A 106 7.80 -2.78 -6.03
C SER A 106 8.28 -2.95 -4.59
N LEU A 107 9.18 -3.90 -4.37
CA LEU A 107 9.83 -4.12 -3.07
C LEU A 107 11.35 -4.04 -3.26
N ASN A 108 12.02 -3.19 -2.48
CA ASN A 108 13.46 -2.94 -2.57
C ASN A 108 13.94 -2.64 -4.01
N GLY A 109 13.11 -1.93 -4.79
CA GLY A 109 13.41 -1.58 -6.19
C GLY A 109 13.09 -2.69 -7.21
N VAL A 110 12.73 -3.89 -6.79
CA VAL A 110 12.27 -4.97 -7.67
C VAL A 110 10.78 -4.80 -7.94
N ILE A 111 10.40 -4.71 -9.21
CA ILE A 111 8.99 -4.61 -9.62
C ILE A 111 8.30 -5.95 -9.35
N LEU A 112 7.26 -5.91 -8.53
CA LEU A 112 6.42 -7.05 -8.18
C LEU A 112 5.31 -7.30 -9.21
N GLY A 113 4.87 -6.25 -9.88
CA GLY A 113 3.83 -6.27 -10.89
C GLY A 113 2.99 -5.01 -10.91
N THR A 114 2.09 -4.92 -11.87
CA THR A 114 1.17 -3.79 -12.06
C THR A 114 -0.26 -4.30 -12.03
N TRP A 115 -1.12 -3.56 -11.33
CA TRP A 115 -2.54 -3.79 -11.28
C TRP A 115 -3.27 -2.56 -11.82
N THR A 116 -4.20 -2.77 -12.73
CA THR A 116 -5.05 -1.70 -13.23
C THR A 116 -6.26 -1.53 -12.31
N SER A 117 -6.23 -0.46 -11.51
CA SER A 117 -7.37 -0.05 -10.70
C SER A 117 -8.52 0.37 -11.61
N PRO A 118 -9.75 -0.09 -11.38
CA PRO A 118 -10.87 0.23 -12.28
C PRO A 118 -11.36 1.68 -12.18
N GLY A 119 -11.24 2.31 -11.01
CA GLY A 119 -11.84 3.63 -10.81
C GLY A 119 -11.51 4.28 -9.48
N ASP A 120 -12.04 5.48 -9.34
CA ASP A 120 -12.05 6.29 -8.13
C ASP A 120 -13.52 6.45 -7.68
N TYR A 121 -13.88 5.85 -6.54
CA TYR A 121 -15.27 5.62 -6.18
C TYR A 121 -15.83 6.72 -5.29
N GLY A 122 -16.99 7.26 -5.69
CA GLY A 122 -17.69 8.33 -4.98
C GLY A 122 -19.22 8.30 -5.10
N ASP A 123 -19.79 7.23 -5.67
CA ASP A 123 -21.22 7.02 -5.85
C ASP A 123 -22.00 6.99 -4.53
N ARG A 124 -21.33 6.64 -3.44
CA ARG A 124 -21.82 6.64 -2.07
C ARG A 124 -20.74 7.03 -1.08
N ARG A 125 -21.13 7.38 0.13
CA ARG A 125 -20.17 7.68 1.20
C ARG A 125 -19.43 6.44 1.65
N GLY A 126 -18.12 6.55 1.85
CA GLY A 126 -17.30 5.53 2.51
C GLY A 126 -17.73 5.35 3.97
N LYS A 127 -17.73 4.11 4.46
CA LYS A 127 -18.24 3.72 5.78
C LYS A 127 -17.58 4.46 6.95
N TYR A 128 -16.29 4.74 6.82
CA TYR A 128 -15.47 5.30 7.90
C TYR A 128 -15.08 6.75 7.68
N ASN A 129 -15.54 7.37 6.57
CA ASN A 129 -15.19 8.76 6.27
C ASN A 129 -15.73 9.71 7.35
N PRO A 130 -14.91 10.63 7.87
CA PRO A 130 -15.32 11.61 8.85
C PRO A 130 -16.40 12.53 8.27
N SER A 131 -17.28 13.07 9.13
CA SER A 131 -18.45 13.86 8.71
C SER A 131 -18.10 15.06 7.85
N TRP A 132 -16.93 15.64 8.04
CA TRP A 132 -16.43 16.80 7.30
C TRP A 132 -15.92 16.48 5.89
N TRP A 133 -15.64 15.17 5.57
CA TRP A 133 -15.16 14.77 4.24
C TRP A 133 -16.22 15.04 3.18
N PHE A 134 -15.85 15.77 2.13
CA PHE A 134 -16.79 16.23 1.13
C PHE A 134 -17.32 15.07 0.26
N PRO A 135 -18.65 15.07 -0.05
CA PRO A 135 -19.26 13.98 -0.82
C PRO A 135 -18.83 13.92 -2.29
N PHE A 136 -18.22 14.99 -2.80
CA PHE A 136 -17.71 15.05 -4.17
C PHE A 136 -16.24 14.62 -4.31
N LEU A 137 -15.60 14.21 -3.24
CA LEU A 137 -14.26 13.61 -3.25
C LEU A 137 -14.39 12.08 -3.25
N ASN A 138 -13.27 11.41 -3.56
CA ASN A 138 -13.14 9.96 -3.45
C ASN A 138 -13.61 9.46 -2.08
N GLN A 139 -14.43 8.42 -2.07
CA GLN A 139 -15.13 7.99 -0.87
C GLN A 139 -14.61 6.66 -0.32
N TYR A 140 -14.21 5.72 -1.17
CA TYR A 140 -13.71 4.41 -0.78
C TYR A 140 -12.88 3.78 -1.89
N GLY A 141 -12.18 2.73 -1.54
CA GLY A 141 -11.36 1.93 -2.45
C GLY A 141 -11.74 0.46 -2.42
N LEU A 142 -10.90 -0.34 -3.04
CA LEU A 142 -10.94 -1.79 -3.00
C LEU A 142 -9.91 -2.28 -1.98
N LEU A 143 -10.31 -3.22 -1.12
CA LEU A 143 -9.35 -3.92 -0.28
C LEU A 143 -8.54 -4.87 -1.15
N LYS A 144 -7.23 -4.70 -1.14
CA LYS A 144 -6.27 -5.52 -1.87
C LYS A 144 -5.32 -6.23 -0.92
N LYS A 145 -4.93 -7.43 -1.32
CA LYS A 145 -3.96 -8.27 -0.60
C LYS A 145 -2.83 -8.64 -1.55
N LEU A 146 -1.70 -7.97 -1.41
CA LEU A 146 -0.46 -8.27 -2.12
C LEU A 146 0.31 -9.33 -1.33
N THR A 147 0.56 -10.48 -1.93
CA THR A 147 1.23 -11.60 -1.26
C THR A 147 2.44 -12.05 -2.08
N ILE A 148 3.59 -12.18 -1.44
CA ILE A 148 4.84 -12.69 -2.02
C ILE A 148 5.16 -14.00 -1.32
N THR A 149 5.32 -15.06 -2.11
CA THR A 149 5.57 -16.43 -1.66
C THR A 149 6.76 -17.03 -2.42
N PRO A 150 7.20 -18.26 -2.11
CA PRO A 150 8.18 -18.97 -2.94
C PRO A 150 7.74 -19.19 -4.39
N GLU A 151 6.42 -19.23 -4.66
CA GLU A 151 5.84 -19.47 -5.99
C GLU A 151 5.66 -18.21 -6.84
N GLY A 152 5.89 -17.03 -6.25
CA GLY A 152 5.76 -15.74 -6.92
C GLY A 152 4.96 -14.72 -6.13
N THR A 153 4.60 -13.65 -6.82
CA THR A 153 3.82 -12.53 -6.28
C THR A 153 2.39 -12.57 -6.80
N PHE A 154 1.44 -12.36 -5.90
CA PHE A 154 -0.01 -12.41 -6.16
C PHE A 154 -0.70 -11.17 -5.64
N LEU A 155 -1.76 -10.72 -6.31
CA LEU A 155 -2.70 -9.75 -5.80
C LEU A 155 -4.08 -10.41 -5.67
N ASP A 156 -4.60 -10.47 -4.44
CA ASP A 156 -5.76 -11.24 -4.02
C ASP A 156 -5.59 -12.73 -4.36
N ALA A 157 -5.74 -13.33 -5.34
CA ALA A 157 -5.41 -14.71 -5.73
C ALA A 157 -4.86 -14.78 -7.15
N GLU A 158 -4.75 -13.63 -7.83
CA GLU A 158 -4.25 -13.57 -9.19
C GLU A 158 -2.75 -13.35 -9.19
N LYS A 159 -2.03 -14.15 -9.98
CA LYS A 159 -0.58 -14.05 -10.09
C LYS A 159 -0.20 -12.79 -10.85
N LEU A 160 0.58 -11.91 -10.21
CA LEU A 160 1.14 -10.71 -10.83
C LEU A 160 2.47 -10.98 -11.54
N SER A 161 3.34 -11.79 -10.91
CA SER A 161 4.67 -12.09 -11.45
C SER A 161 5.29 -13.32 -10.82
N ASP A 162 6.45 -13.74 -11.36
CA ASP A 162 7.27 -14.83 -10.82
C ASP A 162 8.24 -14.36 -9.73
N VAL A 163 8.22 -13.07 -9.35
CA VAL A 163 9.08 -12.56 -8.27
C VAL A 163 8.69 -13.21 -6.96
N SER A 164 9.61 -13.96 -6.35
CA SER A 164 9.40 -14.78 -5.16
C SER A 164 10.19 -14.28 -3.95
N THR A 165 9.85 -14.76 -2.77
CA THR A 165 10.61 -14.50 -1.53
C THR A 165 12.08 -14.90 -1.68
N GLY A 166 12.37 -16.00 -2.36
CA GLY A 166 13.73 -16.46 -2.62
C GLY A 166 14.53 -15.52 -3.52
N GLN A 167 13.91 -14.95 -4.57
CA GLN A 167 14.56 -13.96 -5.43
C GLN A 167 14.81 -12.63 -4.72
N LEU A 168 13.95 -12.25 -3.79
CA LEU A 168 14.10 -11.03 -2.98
C LEU A 168 15.09 -11.22 -1.83
N ALA A 169 15.48 -12.46 -1.52
CA ALA A 169 16.40 -12.85 -0.45
C ALA A 169 16.08 -12.16 0.89
N LEU A 170 14.80 -12.15 1.26
CA LEU A 170 14.33 -11.49 2.49
C LEU A 170 14.70 -12.30 3.72
N THR A 171 15.26 -11.63 4.72
CA THR A 171 15.65 -12.18 6.02
C THR A 171 15.12 -11.33 7.17
N ASP A 172 15.34 -11.77 8.41
CA ASP A 172 15.09 -11.00 9.63
C ASP A 172 15.79 -9.64 9.64
N GLN A 173 16.95 -9.49 8.97
CA GLN A 173 17.70 -8.23 8.87
C GLN A 173 17.27 -7.35 7.68
N SER A 174 16.33 -7.80 6.85
CA SER A 174 15.94 -7.06 5.65
C SER A 174 15.17 -5.79 5.98
N VAL A 175 15.64 -4.65 5.44
CA VAL A 175 14.83 -3.44 5.33
C VAL A 175 13.94 -3.60 4.10
N MET A 176 12.64 -3.67 4.31
CA MET A 176 11.67 -3.88 3.25
C MET A 176 11.02 -2.56 2.86
N LYS A 177 11.31 -2.06 1.66
CA LYS A 177 10.79 -0.81 1.12
C LYS A 177 9.73 -1.12 0.07
N LEU A 178 8.47 -1.06 0.46
CA LEU A 178 7.33 -1.23 -0.45
C LEU A 178 6.97 0.10 -1.08
N ARG A 179 6.84 0.12 -2.40
CA ARG A 179 6.47 1.31 -3.16
C ARG A 179 5.20 1.08 -3.96
N PHE A 180 4.29 2.05 -3.90
CA PHE A 180 3.12 2.20 -4.74
C PHE A 180 3.42 3.30 -5.76
N SER A 181 3.35 3.00 -7.06
CA SER A 181 3.74 3.94 -8.11
C SER A 181 2.69 4.03 -9.21
N VAL A 182 2.46 5.22 -9.71
CA VAL A 182 1.79 5.45 -11.00
C VAL A 182 2.81 6.12 -11.92
N LEU A 183 3.29 5.37 -12.90
CA LEU A 183 4.34 5.85 -13.79
C LEU A 183 3.78 6.86 -14.80
N PRO A 184 4.49 7.97 -15.11
CA PRO A 184 4.02 8.95 -16.10
C PRO A 184 3.81 8.38 -17.51
N GLY A 185 4.49 7.27 -17.84
CA GLY A 185 4.37 6.57 -19.11
C GLY A 185 3.44 5.36 -19.07
N ALA A 186 2.64 5.17 -18.02
CA ALA A 186 1.66 4.11 -17.93
C ALA A 186 0.58 4.27 -19.01
N GLU A 187 -0.04 3.18 -19.42
CA GLU A 187 -1.16 3.22 -20.38
C GLU A 187 -2.36 3.94 -19.75
N HIS A 188 -2.57 3.72 -18.44
CA HIS A 188 -3.62 4.37 -17.67
C HIS A 188 -3.01 5.13 -16.47
N PRO A 189 -2.61 6.40 -16.61
CA PRO A 189 -2.05 7.20 -15.51
C PRO A 189 -3.16 7.83 -14.66
N GLY A 190 -4.07 7.02 -14.14
CA GLY A 190 -5.29 7.43 -13.43
C GLY A 190 -5.10 7.70 -11.93
N GLY A 191 -3.88 7.91 -11.45
CA GLY A 191 -3.60 8.23 -10.07
C GLY A 191 -3.72 7.08 -9.08
N CYS A 192 -3.45 7.37 -7.82
CA CYS A 192 -3.52 6.42 -6.72
C CYS A 192 -4.00 7.11 -5.44
N THR A 193 -5.01 6.52 -4.80
CA THR A 193 -5.47 6.89 -3.46
C THR A 193 -5.27 5.71 -2.53
N LEU A 194 -4.62 5.93 -1.38
CA LEU A 194 -4.49 4.99 -0.27
C LEU A 194 -5.36 5.45 0.89
N PHE A 195 -6.26 4.58 1.33
CA PHE A 195 -7.14 4.81 2.48
C PHE A 195 -6.54 4.14 3.72
N GLY A 196 -6.56 4.85 4.83
CA GLY A 196 -6.15 4.35 6.14
C GLY A 196 -7.32 4.31 7.13
N ALA A 197 -7.07 3.85 8.34
CA ALA A 197 -8.09 3.74 9.38
C ALA A 197 -8.83 5.08 9.58
N GLY A 198 -10.17 5.04 9.53
CA GLY A 198 -11.03 6.22 9.63
C GLY A 198 -11.37 6.88 8.28
N PHE A 199 -10.98 6.26 7.16
CA PHE A 199 -11.41 6.60 5.81
C PHE A 199 -11.77 5.34 5.03
N GLY A 200 -12.53 5.50 3.94
CA GLY A 200 -12.91 4.42 3.06
C GLY A 200 -13.94 3.45 3.64
N ASP A 201 -13.85 2.22 3.23
CA ASP A 201 -14.76 1.13 3.62
C ASP A 201 -14.16 0.13 4.61
N TYR A 202 -12.85 0.20 4.83
CA TYR A 202 -12.11 -0.73 5.70
C TYR A 202 -11.35 0.03 6.78
N ASN A 203 -11.70 -0.20 8.05
CA ASN A 203 -11.07 0.49 9.17
C ASN A 203 -9.69 -0.11 9.49
N GLN A 204 -8.77 0.04 8.57
CA GLN A 204 -7.39 -0.42 8.71
C GLN A 204 -6.40 0.55 8.08
N HIS A 205 -5.16 0.49 8.51
CA HIS A 205 -4.01 1.03 7.81
C HIS A 205 -3.40 0.03 6.83
N ILE A 206 -2.21 0.28 6.32
CA ILE A 206 -1.44 -0.72 5.58
C ILE A 206 -1.03 -1.80 6.59
N ARG A 207 -1.58 -3.00 6.41
CA ARG A 207 -1.42 -4.12 7.31
C ARG A 207 -0.40 -5.09 6.74
N ILE A 208 0.61 -5.45 7.54
CA ILE A 208 1.72 -6.32 7.15
C ILE A 208 1.59 -7.62 7.93
N THR A 209 1.78 -8.74 7.24
CA THR A 209 1.89 -10.07 7.84
C THR A 209 3.09 -10.78 7.25
N ILE A 210 4.00 -11.26 8.09
CA ILE A 210 5.20 -12.02 7.72
C ILE A 210 5.05 -13.43 8.26
N GLY A 211 4.99 -14.41 7.36
CA GLY A 211 5.13 -15.82 7.67
C GLY A 211 6.62 -16.20 7.64
N TYR A 212 7.14 -16.72 8.72
CA TYR A 212 8.56 -17.05 8.86
C TYR A 212 8.80 -18.37 9.58
N ARG A 213 9.99 -18.96 9.38
CA ARG A 213 10.48 -20.10 10.11
C ARG A 213 11.83 -19.77 10.74
N PRO A 214 12.06 -20.17 12.00
CA PRO A 214 13.41 -20.14 12.57
C PRO A 214 14.34 -21.05 11.77
N GLU A 215 15.57 -20.61 11.49
CA GLU A 215 16.60 -21.49 10.96
C GLU A 215 16.97 -22.54 12.01
N ASN A 216 17.16 -23.79 11.56
CA ASN A 216 17.73 -24.81 12.44
C ASN A 216 19.22 -24.50 12.62
N ILE A 217 19.59 -24.03 13.79
CA ILE A 217 20.98 -23.83 14.23
C ILE A 217 21.62 -25.18 14.50
#